data_4951a1879069c98d2d4b5e6f58a73018
#
_entry.id   4951a1879069c98d2d4b5e6f58a73018
#
_cell.length_a   1.000
_cell.length_b   1.000
_cell.length_c   1.000
_cell.angle_alpha   90.00
_cell.angle_beta   90.00
_cell.angle_gamma   90.00
#
_symmetry.space_group_name_H-M   'P 1'
#
loop_
_entity.id
_entity.type
_entity.pdbx_description
1 polymer ?
#
loop_
_entity_poly.entity_id
_entity_poly.type
_entity_poly.pdbx_seq_one_letter_code
_entity_poly.pdbx_strand_id
1 'polypeptide(L)' 'MAYIKKKSERKFKITVCNGYKVNGQKRMKAQTITVPSSVPKRSFQQYVMAEAERIEK' A
#
# COMPACT_ATOMS: atom_id res chain seq x y z
N MET A 1 -6.44 -8.38 -0.48
CA MET A 1 -6.60 -7.35 0.55
C MET A 1 -5.34 -6.54 0.72
N ALA A 2 -5.47 -5.24 0.80
CA ALA A 2 -4.33 -4.36 1.01
C ALA A 2 -4.32 -3.87 2.45
N TYR A 3 -3.15 -3.89 3.06
CA TYR A 3 -2.98 -3.41 4.42
C TYR A 3 -2.08 -2.17 4.38
N ILE A 4 -2.54 -1.09 4.99
CA ILE A 4 -1.85 0.20 4.94
C ILE A 4 -1.42 0.58 6.34
N LYS A 5 -0.13 0.86 6.51
CA LYS A 5 0.42 1.28 7.77
C LYS A 5 1.14 2.62 7.61
N LYS A 6 0.83 3.59 8.47
CA LYS A 6 1.47 4.89 8.43
C LYS A 6 2.84 4.80 9.12
N LYS A 7 3.89 5.18 8.41
CA LYS A 7 5.25 5.19 8.95
C LYS A 7 5.67 6.58 9.40
N SER A 8 5.28 7.61 8.66
CA SER A 8 5.61 8.99 8.95
C SER A 8 4.47 9.86 8.47
N GLU A 9 4.60 11.18 8.64
CA GLU A 9 3.55 12.11 8.23
C GLU A 9 3.10 11.88 6.78
N ARG A 10 4.06 11.55 5.91
CA ARG A 10 3.78 11.38 4.48
C ARG A 10 4.25 10.04 3.93
N LYS A 11 4.67 9.13 4.80
CA LYS A 11 5.14 7.82 4.36
C LYS A 11 4.20 6.74 4.84
N PHE A 12 3.79 5.88 3.92
CA PHE A 12 2.88 4.79 4.20
C PHE A 12 3.45 3.50 3.65
N LYS A 13 3.31 2.45 4.42
CA LYS A 13 3.70 1.11 3.98
C LYS A 13 2.46 0.36 3.56
N ILE A 14 2.42 -0.09 2.30
CA ILE A 14 1.30 -0.84 1.76
C ILE A 14 1.72 -2.29 1.62
N THR A 15 0.96 -3.18 2.26
CA THR A 15 1.18 -4.62 2.15
C THR A 15 -0.01 -5.24 1.45
N VAL A 16 0.25 -5.97 0.36
CA VAL A 16 -0.80 -6.65 -0.39
C VAL A 16 -0.53 -8.13 -0.44
N CYS A 17 -1.61 -8.90 -0.39
CA CYS A 17 -1.54 -10.35 -0.51
C CYS A 17 -1.94 -10.73 -1.94
N ASN A 18 -0.98 -11.28 -2.69
CA ASN A 18 -1.19 -11.65 -4.10
C ASN A 18 -1.49 -13.14 -4.26
N GLY A 19 -2.25 -13.70 -3.31
CA GLY A 19 -2.63 -15.11 -3.39
C GLY A 19 -1.65 -16.01 -2.65
N TYR A 20 -1.63 -17.28 -3.03
CA TYR A 20 -0.83 -18.29 -2.35
C TYR A 20 0.20 -18.89 -3.30
N LYS A 21 1.36 -19.23 -2.75
CA LYS A 21 2.37 -19.98 -3.50
C LYS A 21 1.96 -21.43 -3.63
N VAL A 22 2.67 -22.15 -4.52
CA VAL A 22 2.38 -23.58 -4.76
C VAL A 22 2.49 -24.39 -3.47
N ASN A 23 3.36 -24.00 -2.54
CA ASN A 23 3.55 -24.69 -1.27
C ASN A 23 2.56 -24.25 -0.19
N GLY A 24 1.57 -23.42 -0.51
CA GLY A 24 0.56 -22.97 0.43
C GLY A 24 0.91 -21.73 1.22
N GLN A 25 2.09 -21.16 1.03
CA GLN A 25 2.46 -19.93 1.71
C GLN A 25 1.86 -18.72 1.01
N LYS A 26 1.48 -17.72 1.81
CA LYS A 26 0.92 -16.49 1.24
C LYS A 26 1.99 -15.67 0.55
N ARG A 27 1.67 -15.22 -0.64
CA ARG A 27 2.55 -14.30 -1.36
C ARG A 27 2.20 -12.87 -0.93
N MET A 28 3.10 -12.25 -0.21
CA MET A 28 2.88 -10.89 0.28
C MET A 28 3.90 -9.95 -0.35
N LYS A 29 3.42 -8.80 -0.77
CA LYS A 29 4.26 -7.76 -1.34
C LYS A 29 4.07 -6.49 -0.55
N ALA A 30 5.16 -5.92 -0.06
CA ALA A 30 5.13 -4.69 0.71
C ALA A 30 5.88 -3.60 -0.03
N GLN A 31 5.34 -2.40 -0.02
CA GLN A 31 5.98 -1.26 -0.67
C GLN A 31 5.73 0.00 0.16
N THR A 32 6.78 0.80 0.32
CA THR A 32 6.67 2.09 1.00
C THR A 32 6.48 3.19 -0.04
N ILE A 33 5.48 4.02 0.17
CA ILE A 33 5.22 5.16 -0.72
C ILE A 33 5.35 6.45 0.05
N THR A 34 5.70 7.53 -0.67
CA THR A 34 5.77 8.86 -0.11
C THR A 34 4.70 9.72 -0.77
N VAL A 35 3.84 10.32 0.04
CA VAL A 35 2.79 11.20 -0.45
C VAL A 35 3.40 12.58 -0.72
N PRO A 36 3.25 13.13 -1.93
CA PRO A 36 3.80 14.45 -2.24
C PRO A 36 3.08 15.56 -1.48
N SER A 37 3.76 16.68 -1.28
CA SER A 37 3.21 17.80 -0.53
C SER A 37 2.01 18.43 -1.22
N SER A 38 1.85 18.20 -2.51
CA SER A 38 0.70 18.71 -3.26
C SER A 38 -0.60 18.01 -2.89
N VAL A 39 -0.52 16.84 -2.22
CA VAL A 39 -1.70 16.09 -1.82
C VAL A 39 -2.10 16.52 -0.42
N PRO A 40 -3.32 17.05 -0.21
CA PRO A 40 -3.78 17.42 1.12
C PRO A 40 -4.04 16.21 1.99
N LYS A 41 -4.04 16.40 3.31
CA LYS A 41 -4.23 15.30 4.25
C LYS A 41 -5.54 14.55 4.00
N ARG A 42 -6.59 15.28 3.64
CA ARG A 42 -7.90 14.67 3.38
C ARG A 42 -7.89 13.74 2.18
N SER A 43 -6.92 13.89 1.29
CA SER A 43 -6.78 13.04 0.11
C SER A 43 -5.74 11.95 0.28
N PHE A 44 -5.07 11.90 1.43
CA PHE A 44 -4.05 10.88 1.68
C PHE A 44 -4.62 9.47 1.51
N GLN A 45 -5.80 9.22 2.05
CA GLN A 45 -6.41 7.90 1.98
C GLN A 45 -6.68 7.50 0.54
N GLN A 46 -7.22 8.41 -0.26
CA GLN A 46 -7.49 8.12 -1.67
C GLN A 46 -6.19 7.87 -2.42
N TYR A 47 -5.17 8.68 -2.15
CA TYR A 47 -3.88 8.51 -2.80
C TYR A 47 -3.27 7.15 -2.47
N VAL A 48 -3.27 6.78 -1.20
CA VAL A 48 -2.68 5.53 -0.75
C VAL A 48 -3.47 4.34 -1.30
N MET A 49 -4.80 4.43 -1.32
CA MET A 49 -5.62 3.36 -1.88
C MET A 49 -5.38 3.17 -3.37
N ALA A 50 -5.21 4.27 -4.12
CA ALA A 50 -4.89 4.17 -5.54
C ALA A 50 -3.54 3.50 -5.76
N GLU A 51 -2.56 3.81 -4.93
CA GLU A 51 -1.26 3.16 -5.01
C GLU A 51 -1.36 1.68 -4.66
N ALA A 52 -2.19 1.33 -3.67
CA ALA A 52 -2.39 -0.05 -3.29
C ALA A 52 -2.99 -0.85 -4.46
N GLU A 53 -3.94 -0.29 -5.16
CA GLU A 53 -4.52 -0.94 -6.33
C GLU A 53 -3.49 -1.18 -7.43
N ARG A 54 -2.60 -0.23 -7.63
CA ARG A 54 -1.54 -0.37 -8.62
C ARG A 54 -0.57 -1.49 -8.25
N ILE A 55 -0.32 -1.67 -6.96
CA ILE A 55 0.56 -2.73 -6.50
C ILE A 55 -0.10 -4.10 -6.66
N GLU A 56 -1.40 -4.19 -6.42
CA GLU A 56 -2.13 -5.45 -6.55
C GLU A 56 -2.16 -5.96 -8.00
N LYS A 57 -2.08 -5.08 -8.95
CA LYS A 57 -2.02 -5.48 -10.36
C LYS A 57 -0.59 -5.70 -10.78
#